data_9095695eff28a60145e9e2d38f569283
#
_entry.id   9095695eff28a60145e9e2d38f569283
#
_cell.length_a   1.000
_cell.length_b   1.000
_cell.length_c   1.000
_cell.angle_alpha   90.00
_cell.angle_beta   90.00
_cell.angle_gamma   90.00
#
_symmetry.space_group_name_H-M   'P 1'
#
loop_
_entity.id
_entity.type
_entity.pdbx_description
1 polymer ?
#
loop_
_entity_poly.entity_id
_entity_poly.type
_entity_poly.pdbx_seq_one_letter_code
_entity_poly.pdbx_strand_id
1 'polypeptide(L)'
;MSANEASGQPCDATPNSAGVFDGLKVAVVPFPALGDITIYLRLCWLFCRSGAHVTFYSHAFYSAREYFPWLTIVPEHDDELDVLADRFELVIACFEKYYFRRKWSPLYAALNNVAFVTAKKISRDSGLDGRGVVIRGKDFFGASRAFCLDSDAGKSMVEWVDSYAKEVFAIETHPMPGLFGLQLDNNAGLVLIFPTTPQPKKNYWLAGFRWLANSLQKKGWRVEFVCMPGEREQILKAVPGFQVRSFPDIKGLIDHVASASIVISNDSGGGHLGSLMGLATFTITRRHQCFAWRPGFNQRNTVVCPWFRFKWSGDYIWRPFVPVRLIVKKIGSPSGGV
;
A
#
# COMPACT_ATOMS: atom_id res chain seq x y z
N MET A 1 -17.14 35.68 20.33
CA MET A 1 -15.96 36.00 19.55
C MET A 1 -14.73 35.60 20.38
N SER A 2 -14.17 34.48 20.16
CA SER A 2 -12.78 34.13 20.56
C SER A 2 -12.32 33.01 19.65
N ALA A 3 -11.38 33.35 18.79
CA ALA A 3 -10.71 32.45 17.88
C ALA A 3 -9.80 31.52 18.69
N ASN A 4 -9.97 30.21 18.54
CA ASN A 4 -9.01 29.21 19.01
C ASN A 4 -8.02 28.95 17.88
N GLU A 5 -6.85 29.56 17.95
CA GLU A 5 -5.69 29.22 17.17
C GLU A 5 -5.21 27.83 17.59
N ALA A 6 -5.43 26.86 16.73
CA ALA A 6 -4.79 25.55 16.85
C ALA A 6 -3.32 25.68 16.40
N SER A 7 -2.44 26.00 17.35
CA SER A 7 -0.99 25.91 17.17
C SER A 7 -0.61 24.43 16.98
N GLY A 8 -0.24 24.07 15.75
CA GLY A 8 0.41 22.79 15.45
C GLY A 8 1.77 22.73 16.14
N GLN A 9 1.81 22.16 17.35
CA GLN A 9 3.08 21.79 17.97
C GLN A 9 3.71 20.61 17.23
N PRO A 10 5.02 20.66 16.94
CA PRO A 10 5.76 19.47 16.52
C PRO A 10 5.69 18.44 17.66
N CYS A 11 5.43 17.18 17.30
CA CYS A 11 5.35 16.06 18.23
C CYS A 11 6.58 16.02 19.12
N ASP A 12 6.41 16.34 20.41
CA ASP A 12 7.42 16.15 21.44
C ASP A 12 7.79 14.66 21.51
N ALA A 13 8.93 14.33 20.93
CA ALA A 13 9.59 13.06 21.12
C ALA A 13 10.20 13.07 22.52
N THR A 14 9.63 12.31 23.44
CA THR A 14 10.29 12.02 24.72
C THR A 14 11.65 11.41 24.44
N PRO A 15 12.76 11.98 24.94
CA PRO A 15 14.09 11.47 24.73
C PRO A 15 14.33 10.24 25.60
N ASN A 16 14.11 9.05 25.03
CA ASN A 16 14.62 7.84 25.65
C ASN A 16 15.52 7.13 24.64
N SER A 17 16.82 7.16 24.96
CA SER A 17 17.97 6.63 24.24
C SER A 17 18.22 7.27 22.87
N ALA A 18 19.31 8.03 22.75
CA ALA A 18 19.94 8.36 21.48
C ALA A 18 20.25 7.04 20.73
N GLY A 19 19.25 6.55 19.99
CA GLY A 19 19.29 5.26 19.33
C GLY A 19 20.14 5.35 18.07
N VAL A 20 20.59 4.22 17.57
CA VAL A 20 21.35 4.08 16.33
C VAL A 20 20.67 4.81 15.14
N PHE A 21 19.37 5.01 15.22
CA PHE A 21 18.55 5.62 14.15
C PHE A 21 18.40 7.14 14.27
N ASP A 22 18.77 7.75 15.38
CA ASP A 22 18.61 9.20 15.57
C ASP A 22 19.48 9.98 14.57
N GLY A 23 18.84 10.80 13.73
CA GLY A 23 19.48 11.52 12.63
C GLY A 23 20.03 10.62 11.50
N LEU A 24 19.75 9.30 11.50
CA LEU A 24 20.23 8.39 10.47
C LEU A 24 19.63 8.74 9.10
N LYS A 25 20.47 8.85 8.08
CA LYS A 25 20.01 9.07 6.70
C LYS A 25 19.65 7.74 6.05
N VAL A 26 18.38 7.55 5.76
CA VAL A 26 17.84 6.32 5.15
C VAL A 26 17.26 6.61 3.77
N ALA A 27 17.66 5.85 2.74
CA ALA A 27 16.99 5.82 1.45
C ALA A 27 16.07 4.60 1.35
N VAL A 28 14.84 4.80 0.86
CA VAL A 28 13.91 3.70 0.59
C VAL A 28 13.48 3.74 -0.87
N VAL A 29 13.73 2.65 -1.59
CA VAL A 29 13.46 2.50 -3.03
C VAL A 29 12.47 1.37 -3.26
N PRO A 30 11.15 1.67 -3.37
CA PRO A 30 10.10 0.66 -3.47
C PRO A 30 9.98 0.06 -4.88
N PHE A 31 9.20 -1.01 -4.99
CA PHE A 31 8.64 -1.41 -6.28
C PHE A 31 7.55 -0.41 -6.71
N PRO A 32 7.47 -0.02 -8.01
CA PRO A 32 6.62 1.09 -8.46
C PRO A 32 5.12 0.76 -8.58
N ALA A 33 4.63 -0.31 -7.97
CA ALA A 33 3.19 -0.60 -7.95
C ALA A 33 2.53 0.03 -6.72
N LEU A 34 1.34 0.62 -6.89
CA LEU A 34 0.65 1.38 -5.84
C LEU A 34 0.48 0.60 -4.52
N GLY A 35 0.14 -0.70 -4.59
CA GLY A 35 0.02 -1.53 -3.39
C GLY A 35 1.34 -1.72 -2.67
N ASP A 36 2.44 -1.95 -3.42
CA ASP A 36 3.78 -2.08 -2.85
C ASP A 36 4.23 -0.76 -2.23
N ILE A 37 4.04 0.36 -2.93
CA ILE A 37 4.40 1.70 -2.43
C ILE A 37 3.78 1.95 -1.04
N THR A 38 2.49 1.63 -0.85
CA THR A 38 1.84 1.84 0.46
C THR A 38 2.49 1.02 1.56
N ILE A 39 2.95 -0.19 1.27
CA ILE A 39 3.65 -1.04 2.25
C ILE A 39 5.02 -0.45 2.61
N TYR A 40 5.77 0.06 1.63
CA TYR A 40 7.03 0.75 1.91
C TYR A 40 6.84 2.08 2.65
N LEU A 41 5.73 2.80 2.44
CA LEU A 41 5.38 3.99 3.26
C LEU A 41 5.23 3.60 4.74
N ARG A 42 4.67 2.42 5.04
CA ARG A 42 4.62 1.90 6.41
C ARG A 42 6.02 1.75 7.01
N LEU A 43 6.95 1.19 6.25
CA LEU A 43 8.35 1.04 6.67
C LEU A 43 9.01 2.40 6.91
N CYS A 44 8.83 3.36 6.00
CA CYS A 44 9.33 4.73 6.15
C CYS A 44 8.84 5.36 7.46
N TRP A 45 7.55 5.21 7.77
CA TRP A 45 6.97 5.73 9.00
C TRP A 45 7.67 5.18 10.24
N LEU A 46 7.93 3.88 10.28
CA LEU A 46 8.60 3.25 11.41
C LEU A 46 10.02 3.79 11.62
N PHE A 47 10.79 3.96 10.55
CA PHE A 47 12.12 4.58 10.62
C PHE A 47 12.06 6.05 11.04
N CYS A 48 11.13 6.85 10.50
CA CYS A 48 10.95 8.24 10.91
C CYS A 48 10.62 8.34 12.40
N ARG A 49 9.75 7.44 12.91
CA ARG A 49 9.41 7.38 14.34
C ARG A 49 10.58 6.98 15.26
N SER A 50 11.57 6.31 14.70
CA SER A 50 12.80 5.96 15.40
C SER A 50 13.89 7.05 15.33
N GLY A 51 13.57 8.23 14.78
CA GLY A 51 14.49 9.37 14.67
C GLY A 51 15.24 9.46 13.35
N ALA A 52 15.02 8.56 12.39
CA ALA A 52 15.71 8.59 11.10
C ALA A 52 15.15 9.66 10.15
N HIS A 53 16.03 10.23 9.32
CA HIS A 53 15.69 11.06 8.18
C HIS A 53 15.52 10.18 6.93
N VAL A 54 14.27 9.94 6.54
CA VAL A 54 13.97 9.03 5.44
C VAL A 54 13.72 9.78 4.15
N THR A 55 14.42 9.38 3.08
CA THR A 55 14.16 9.80 1.69
C THR A 55 13.53 8.64 0.93
N PHE A 56 12.34 8.87 0.39
CA PHE A 56 11.54 7.88 -0.34
C PHE A 56 11.56 8.16 -1.83
N TYR A 57 12.06 7.24 -2.62
CA TYR A 57 12.22 7.37 -4.06
C TYR A 57 10.98 6.86 -4.80
N SER A 58 10.04 7.75 -5.09
CA SER A 58 8.81 7.38 -5.79
C SER A 58 8.32 8.49 -6.71
N HIS A 59 8.42 8.27 -8.02
CA HIS A 59 7.87 9.19 -9.01
C HIS A 59 6.34 9.34 -8.84
N ALA A 60 5.63 8.23 -8.63
CA ALA A 60 4.17 8.25 -8.49
C ALA A 60 3.71 9.09 -7.28
N PHE A 61 4.37 8.98 -6.12
CA PHE A 61 3.98 9.69 -4.90
C PHE A 61 4.57 11.09 -4.77
N TYR A 62 5.45 11.51 -5.66
CA TYR A 62 6.03 12.85 -5.62
C TYR A 62 4.98 13.96 -5.74
N SER A 63 3.94 13.77 -6.56
CA SER A 63 2.83 14.72 -6.67
C SER A 63 2.00 14.86 -5.38
N ALA A 64 2.01 13.84 -4.53
CA ALA A 64 1.27 13.79 -3.27
C ALA A 64 2.13 14.02 -2.02
N ARG A 65 3.38 14.47 -2.16
CA ARG A 65 4.34 14.62 -1.04
C ARG A 65 3.83 15.50 0.10
N GLU A 66 2.98 16.45 -0.19
CA GLU A 66 2.39 17.36 0.81
C GLU A 66 1.55 16.63 1.87
N TYR A 67 1.00 15.45 1.54
CA TYR A 67 0.26 14.62 2.48
C TYR A 67 1.13 13.84 3.47
N PHE A 68 2.46 13.88 3.27
CA PHE A 68 3.46 13.16 4.07
C PHE A 68 4.56 14.09 4.59
N PRO A 69 4.25 15.14 5.40
CA PRO A 69 5.23 16.15 5.82
C PRO A 69 6.37 15.56 6.68
N TRP A 70 6.19 14.37 7.21
CA TRP A 70 7.19 13.62 7.97
C TRP A 70 8.19 12.84 7.10
N LEU A 71 8.02 12.85 5.76
CA LEU A 71 8.79 12.05 4.82
C LEU A 71 9.29 12.91 3.66
N THR A 72 10.57 12.81 3.34
CA THR A 72 11.11 13.41 2.13
C THR A 72 10.81 12.51 0.94
N ILE A 73 9.89 12.89 0.06
CA ILE A 73 9.59 12.14 -1.17
C ILE A 73 10.27 12.84 -2.34
N VAL A 74 11.05 12.08 -3.10
CA VAL A 74 11.74 12.55 -4.30
C VAL A 74 11.33 11.74 -5.53
N PRO A 75 11.39 12.33 -6.72
CA PRO A 75 11.17 11.56 -7.95
C PRO A 75 12.17 10.40 -8.01
N GLU A 76 11.71 9.30 -8.57
CA GLU A 76 12.60 8.19 -8.86
C GLU A 76 13.59 8.63 -9.96
N HIS A 77 14.88 8.60 -9.66
CA HIS A 77 15.95 8.72 -10.63
C HIS A 77 16.53 7.33 -10.90
N ASP A 78 17.21 7.18 -12.03
CA ASP A 78 17.95 5.96 -12.38
C ASP A 78 19.26 5.84 -11.58
N ASP A 79 19.26 6.36 -10.33
CA ASP A 79 20.44 6.28 -9.47
C ASP A 79 20.83 4.82 -9.25
N GLU A 80 22.10 4.51 -9.48
CA GLU A 80 22.68 3.22 -9.18
C GLU A 80 22.80 3.06 -7.65
N LEU A 81 22.71 1.82 -7.17
CA LEU A 81 22.68 1.56 -5.72
C LEU A 81 23.96 1.97 -4.99
N ASP A 82 25.10 1.95 -5.67
CA ASP A 82 26.38 2.43 -5.15
C ASP A 82 26.32 3.93 -4.84
N VAL A 83 25.77 4.74 -5.75
CA VAL A 83 25.56 6.18 -5.52
C VAL A 83 24.66 6.43 -4.31
N LEU A 84 23.62 5.63 -4.14
CA LEU A 84 22.76 5.73 -2.96
C LEU A 84 23.49 5.27 -1.69
N ALA A 85 24.27 4.19 -1.77
CA ALA A 85 25.05 3.67 -0.64
C ALA A 85 26.10 4.66 -0.13
N ASP A 86 26.68 5.48 -1.02
CA ASP A 86 27.62 6.52 -0.64
C ASP A 86 26.95 7.73 0.04
N ARG A 87 25.69 8.00 -0.28
CA ARG A 87 24.95 9.18 0.21
C ARG A 87 24.14 8.92 1.48
N PHE A 88 23.76 7.67 1.72
CA PHE A 88 22.89 7.26 2.83
C PHE A 88 23.58 6.23 3.71
N GLU A 89 23.32 6.31 5.00
CA GLU A 89 23.86 5.36 5.98
C GLU A 89 23.13 3.99 5.92
N LEU A 90 21.90 3.97 5.40
CA LEU A 90 21.13 2.77 5.10
C LEU A 90 20.33 2.97 3.82
N VAL A 91 20.40 1.99 2.92
CA VAL A 91 19.53 1.93 1.73
C VAL A 91 18.66 0.68 1.82
N ILE A 92 17.35 0.85 1.75
CA ILE A 92 16.38 -0.26 1.67
C ILE A 92 15.81 -0.28 0.27
N ALA A 93 16.22 -1.27 -0.52
CA ALA A 93 15.92 -1.36 -1.94
C ALA A 93 15.02 -2.56 -2.26
N CYS A 94 14.02 -2.35 -3.12
CA CYS A 94 13.23 -3.47 -3.65
C CYS A 94 14.11 -4.37 -4.52
N PHE A 95 14.23 -5.64 -4.13
CA PHE A 95 15.02 -6.64 -4.83
C PHE A 95 14.60 -6.81 -6.29
N GLU A 96 13.29 -6.92 -6.56
CA GLU A 96 12.75 -7.13 -7.90
C GLU A 96 13.09 -6.00 -8.86
N LYS A 97 13.18 -4.77 -8.36
CA LYS A 97 13.49 -3.61 -9.18
C LYS A 97 14.91 -3.69 -9.78
N TYR A 98 15.87 -4.14 -9.00
CA TYR A 98 17.27 -4.20 -9.42
C TYR A 98 17.63 -5.53 -10.07
N TYR A 99 17.15 -6.65 -9.51
CA TYR A 99 17.53 -7.99 -9.98
C TYR A 99 16.89 -8.35 -11.34
N PHE A 100 15.59 -8.10 -11.51
CA PHE A 100 14.89 -8.51 -12.74
C PHE A 100 14.95 -7.49 -13.88
N ARG A 101 15.24 -6.23 -13.60
CA ARG A 101 15.32 -5.18 -14.65
C ARG A 101 16.67 -5.07 -15.33
N ARG A 102 17.52 -6.09 -15.27
CA ARG A 102 18.88 -6.12 -15.83
C ARG A 102 19.82 -5.03 -15.31
N LYS A 103 19.48 -4.44 -14.16
CA LYS A 103 20.33 -3.46 -13.44
C LYS A 103 21.20 -4.13 -12.36
N TRP A 104 21.21 -5.47 -12.31
CA TRP A 104 21.98 -6.19 -11.32
C TRP A 104 23.48 -6.08 -11.59
N SER A 105 24.22 -5.56 -10.62
CA SER A 105 25.67 -5.57 -10.61
C SER A 105 26.16 -6.49 -9.48
N PRO A 106 27.15 -7.36 -9.71
CA PRO A 106 27.79 -8.13 -8.62
C PRO A 106 28.36 -7.23 -7.52
N LEU A 107 28.70 -5.98 -7.83
CA LEU A 107 29.17 -4.97 -6.85
C LEU A 107 28.13 -4.69 -5.77
N TYR A 108 26.83 -4.78 -6.07
CA TYR A 108 25.76 -4.57 -5.08
C TYR A 108 25.80 -5.60 -3.94
N ALA A 109 26.34 -6.77 -4.19
CA ALA A 109 26.57 -7.76 -3.15
C ALA A 109 27.68 -7.35 -2.16
N ALA A 110 28.55 -6.40 -2.50
CA ALA A 110 29.61 -5.90 -1.63
C ALA A 110 29.17 -4.70 -0.74
N LEU A 111 28.04 -4.05 -1.06
CA LEU A 111 27.54 -2.90 -0.31
C LEU A 111 27.01 -3.34 1.06
N ASN A 112 27.67 -2.95 2.14
CA ASN A 112 27.36 -3.40 3.50
C ASN A 112 26.24 -2.62 4.19
N ASN A 113 25.79 -1.51 3.61
CA ASN A 113 24.69 -0.66 4.08
C ASN A 113 23.43 -0.76 3.21
N VAL A 114 23.33 -1.73 2.30
CA VAL A 114 22.17 -1.94 1.43
C VAL A 114 21.43 -3.20 1.84
N ALA A 115 20.16 -3.02 2.26
CA ALA A 115 19.19 -4.09 2.54
C ALA A 115 18.31 -4.31 1.31
N PHE A 116 18.27 -5.52 0.77
CA PHE A 116 17.36 -5.90 -0.29
C PHE A 116 16.11 -6.53 0.30
N VAL A 117 14.97 -5.92 0.02
CA VAL A 117 13.68 -6.42 0.53
C VAL A 117 12.74 -6.75 -0.62
N THR A 118 11.85 -7.69 -0.39
CA THR A 118 10.87 -8.15 -1.37
C THR A 118 9.60 -8.60 -0.65
N ALA A 119 8.52 -8.69 -1.40
CA ALA A 119 7.28 -9.22 -0.86
C ALA A 119 7.25 -10.76 -0.77
N LYS A 120 8.07 -11.47 -1.55
CA LYS A 120 8.02 -12.93 -1.70
C LYS A 120 9.30 -13.60 -1.21
N LYS A 121 10.21 -13.85 -2.12
CA LYS A 121 11.50 -14.52 -1.85
C LYS A 121 12.59 -13.82 -2.63
N ILE A 122 13.72 -13.63 -1.99
CA ILE A 122 14.98 -13.32 -2.67
C ILE A 122 15.48 -14.61 -3.32
N SER A 123 15.94 -14.50 -4.58
CA SER A 123 16.55 -15.67 -5.23
C SER A 123 17.78 -16.10 -4.46
N ARG A 124 17.91 -17.39 -4.16
CA ARG A 124 19.09 -17.95 -3.49
C ARG A 124 20.37 -17.74 -4.30
N ASP A 125 20.26 -17.77 -5.62
CA ASP A 125 21.39 -17.57 -6.53
C ASP A 125 21.97 -16.15 -6.48
N SER A 126 21.24 -15.18 -5.87
CA SER A 126 21.73 -13.82 -5.68
C SER A 126 22.76 -13.69 -4.56
N GLY A 127 22.83 -14.67 -3.64
CA GLY A 127 23.66 -14.59 -2.44
C GLY A 127 23.23 -13.54 -1.41
N LEU A 128 22.03 -12.94 -1.57
CA LEU A 128 21.57 -11.82 -0.74
C LEU A 128 20.61 -12.23 0.38
N ASP A 129 19.94 -13.39 0.26
CA ASP A 129 18.93 -13.82 1.23
C ASP A 129 19.55 -14.03 2.61
N GLY A 130 19.00 -13.39 3.63
CA GLY A 130 19.50 -13.44 5.01
C GLY A 130 20.70 -12.52 5.30
N ARG A 131 21.19 -11.78 4.31
CA ARG A 131 22.33 -10.88 4.49
C ARG A 131 21.97 -9.73 5.43
N GLY A 132 22.94 -9.40 6.32
CA GLY A 132 22.85 -8.24 7.21
C GLY A 132 23.32 -6.94 6.56
N VAL A 133 23.16 -5.85 7.31
CA VAL A 133 23.73 -4.52 7.01
C VAL A 133 24.47 -4.01 8.23
N VAL A 134 25.45 -3.13 8.00
CA VAL A 134 26.19 -2.43 9.05
C VAL A 134 25.75 -0.96 9.08
N ILE A 135 25.28 -0.50 10.23
CA ILE A 135 24.84 0.88 10.43
C ILE A 135 25.59 1.44 11.63
N ARG A 136 26.40 2.46 11.42
CA ARG A 136 27.20 3.10 12.49
C ARG A 136 27.99 2.09 13.33
N GLY A 137 28.58 1.09 12.67
CA GLY A 137 29.38 0.05 13.30
C GLY A 137 28.57 -1.06 14.00
N LYS A 138 27.25 -1.05 13.91
CA LYS A 138 26.38 -2.09 14.46
C LYS A 138 25.84 -2.98 13.35
N ASP A 139 25.93 -4.30 13.55
CA ASP A 139 25.39 -5.31 12.64
C ASP A 139 23.89 -5.52 12.85
N PHE A 140 23.15 -5.57 11.72
CA PHE A 140 21.73 -5.92 11.66
C PHE A 140 21.54 -7.12 10.75
N PHE A 141 21.47 -8.29 11.34
CA PHE A 141 21.37 -9.56 10.61
C PHE A 141 20.00 -9.75 9.96
N GLY A 142 19.96 -10.41 8.80
CA GLY A 142 18.71 -10.71 8.10
C GLY A 142 18.00 -9.48 7.52
N ALA A 143 18.72 -8.38 7.29
CA ALA A 143 18.16 -7.16 6.71
C ALA A 143 17.69 -7.36 5.26
N SER A 144 18.41 -8.18 4.50
CA SER A 144 18.00 -8.57 3.14
C SER A 144 17.14 -9.83 3.20
N ARG A 145 15.82 -9.67 3.08
CA ARG A 145 14.88 -10.81 3.11
C ARG A 145 13.51 -10.44 2.53
N ALA A 146 12.67 -11.45 2.37
CA ALA A 146 11.24 -11.22 2.14
C ALA A 146 10.58 -10.60 3.39
N PHE A 147 9.63 -9.69 3.21
CA PHE A 147 8.75 -9.26 4.30
C PHE A 147 7.89 -10.42 4.77
N CYS A 148 7.18 -11.07 3.84
CA CYS A 148 6.31 -12.21 4.14
C CYS A 148 7.13 -13.50 4.18
N LEU A 149 7.41 -13.99 5.38
CA LEU A 149 8.15 -15.25 5.58
C LEU A 149 7.23 -16.47 5.43
N ASP A 150 5.97 -16.33 5.86
CA ASP A 150 4.97 -17.39 5.78
C ASP A 150 3.62 -16.81 5.35
N SER A 151 3.16 -17.18 4.14
CA SER A 151 1.89 -16.71 3.58
C SER A 151 0.66 -17.23 4.33
N ASP A 152 0.81 -18.28 5.11
CA ASP A 152 -0.28 -18.97 5.82
C ASP A 152 -0.38 -18.54 7.29
N ALA A 153 0.57 -17.74 7.77
CA ALA A 153 0.55 -17.19 9.13
C ALA A 153 -0.59 -16.19 9.42
N GLY A 154 -1.40 -15.87 8.43
CA GLY A 154 -2.55 -14.98 8.59
C GLY A 154 -2.23 -13.50 8.75
N LYS A 155 -0.97 -13.09 8.71
CA LYS A 155 -0.54 -11.69 8.79
C LYS A 155 -0.75 -10.98 7.46
N SER A 156 -1.16 -9.70 7.50
CA SER A 156 -1.14 -8.80 6.34
C SER A 156 0.28 -8.35 6.01
N MET A 157 0.49 -7.77 4.82
CA MET A 157 1.80 -7.19 4.47
C MET A 157 2.20 -6.04 5.41
N VAL A 158 1.24 -5.28 5.94
CA VAL A 158 1.51 -4.24 6.95
C VAL A 158 2.08 -4.86 8.22
N GLU A 159 1.44 -5.93 8.73
CA GLU A 159 1.92 -6.65 9.92
C GLU A 159 3.27 -7.35 9.66
N TRP A 160 3.54 -7.79 8.43
CA TRP A 160 4.84 -8.34 8.05
C TRP A 160 5.95 -7.29 8.03
N VAL A 161 5.66 -6.06 7.56
CA VAL A 161 6.60 -4.94 7.63
C VAL A 161 6.86 -4.54 9.08
N ASP A 162 5.83 -4.53 9.92
CA ASP A 162 5.98 -4.29 11.36
C ASP A 162 6.90 -5.35 12.00
N SER A 163 6.67 -6.64 11.68
CA SER A 163 7.54 -7.73 12.14
C SER A 163 8.97 -7.57 11.63
N TYR A 164 9.17 -7.19 10.37
CA TYR A 164 10.48 -6.94 9.79
C TYR A 164 11.23 -5.83 10.52
N ALA A 165 10.59 -4.69 10.74
CA ALA A 165 11.21 -3.56 11.44
C ALA A 165 11.59 -3.92 12.88
N LYS A 166 10.71 -4.67 13.57
CA LYS A 166 10.95 -5.12 14.94
C LYS A 166 12.06 -6.17 15.04
N GLU A 167 12.01 -7.21 14.21
CA GLU A 167 12.92 -8.35 14.27
C GLU A 167 14.34 -7.99 13.82
N VAL A 168 14.47 -7.18 12.76
CA VAL A 168 15.77 -6.83 12.17
C VAL A 168 16.38 -5.61 12.87
N PHE A 169 15.60 -4.57 13.10
CA PHE A 169 16.09 -3.27 13.54
C PHE A 169 15.72 -2.92 14.99
N ALA A 170 14.97 -3.77 15.68
CA ALA A 170 14.42 -3.52 17.02
C ALA A 170 13.57 -2.24 17.09
N ILE A 171 12.92 -1.87 15.98
CA ILE A 171 12.05 -0.71 15.89
C ILE A 171 10.65 -1.09 16.40
N GLU A 172 10.15 -0.37 17.39
CA GLU A 172 8.79 -0.58 17.90
C GLU A 172 7.73 -0.07 16.92
N THR A 173 6.58 -0.76 16.93
CA THR A 173 5.48 -0.42 16.03
C THR A 173 4.67 0.74 16.60
N HIS A 174 4.33 1.69 15.73
CA HIS A 174 3.49 2.85 16.05
C HIS A 174 2.37 2.98 15.04
N PRO A 175 1.15 3.42 15.43
CA PRO A 175 0.10 3.75 14.47
C PRO A 175 0.61 4.73 13.42
N MET A 176 0.25 4.49 12.16
CA MET A 176 0.56 5.44 11.11
C MET A 176 -0.46 6.58 11.14
N PRO A 177 -0.04 7.85 11.04
CA PRO A 177 -0.98 8.98 11.00
C PRO A 177 -1.79 8.94 9.71
N GLY A 178 -2.94 9.61 9.72
CA GLY A 178 -3.66 9.93 8.50
C GLY A 178 -2.84 10.85 7.58
N LEU A 179 -3.31 11.05 6.37
CA LEU A 179 -2.68 11.96 5.42
C LEU A 179 -2.86 13.41 5.90
N PHE A 180 -1.78 14.18 5.93
CA PHE A 180 -1.76 15.54 6.47
C PHE A 180 -2.65 16.48 5.63
N GLY A 181 -3.40 17.34 6.31
CA GLY A 181 -4.25 18.32 5.64
C GLY A 181 -5.47 17.75 4.90
N LEU A 182 -5.65 16.42 4.90
CA LEU A 182 -6.75 15.76 4.21
C LEU A 182 -7.88 15.44 5.19
N GLN A 183 -9.04 16.00 4.94
CA GLN A 183 -10.26 15.67 5.69
C GLN A 183 -11.01 14.55 4.96
N LEU A 184 -11.27 13.46 5.67
CA LEU A 184 -12.08 12.37 5.15
C LEU A 184 -13.55 12.65 5.39
N ASP A 185 -14.34 12.60 4.32
CA ASP A 185 -15.80 12.67 4.44
C ASP A 185 -16.39 11.26 4.57
N ASN A 186 -16.31 10.69 5.75
CA ASN A 186 -16.85 9.36 6.02
C ASN A 186 -18.37 9.27 5.82
N ASN A 187 -19.08 10.40 5.73
CA ASN A 187 -20.53 10.48 5.57
C ASN A 187 -20.95 10.93 4.15
N ALA A 188 -20.01 11.04 3.22
CA ALA A 188 -20.27 11.49 1.84
C ALA A 188 -21.30 10.65 1.07
N GLY A 189 -21.69 9.48 1.58
CA GLY A 189 -22.57 8.56 0.88
C GLY A 189 -22.00 8.08 -0.46
N LEU A 190 -20.68 8.19 -0.65
CA LEU A 190 -19.97 7.80 -1.88
C LEU A 190 -19.23 6.47 -1.69
N VAL A 191 -19.47 5.55 -2.63
CA VAL A 191 -18.74 4.30 -2.77
C VAL A 191 -17.89 4.35 -4.02
N LEU A 192 -16.59 4.14 -3.90
CA LEU A 192 -15.67 4.01 -5.03
C LEU A 192 -15.41 2.54 -5.35
N ILE A 193 -15.51 2.18 -6.62
CA ILE A 193 -15.22 0.82 -7.11
C ILE A 193 -14.00 0.85 -8.02
N PHE A 194 -12.95 0.10 -7.66
CA PHE A 194 -11.75 -0.14 -8.45
C PHE A 194 -11.85 -1.51 -9.13
N PRO A 195 -12.38 -1.60 -10.37
CA PRO A 195 -12.78 -2.88 -10.97
C PRO A 195 -11.64 -3.62 -11.65
N THR A 196 -10.48 -2.99 -11.82
CA THR A 196 -9.37 -3.52 -12.60
C THR A 196 -8.09 -3.65 -11.80
N THR A 197 -7.21 -4.53 -12.25
CA THR A 197 -5.81 -4.64 -11.85
C THR A 197 -4.96 -4.88 -13.11
N PRO A 198 -3.65 -4.61 -13.08
CA PRO A 198 -2.75 -4.95 -14.18
C PRO A 198 -2.72 -6.46 -14.52
N GLN A 199 -3.25 -7.31 -13.65
CA GLN A 199 -3.29 -8.76 -13.84
C GLN A 199 -4.74 -9.24 -14.08
N PRO A 200 -5.21 -9.44 -15.33
CA PRO A 200 -6.61 -9.79 -15.63
C PRO A 200 -7.13 -11.04 -14.88
N LYS A 201 -6.24 -11.99 -14.57
CA LYS A 201 -6.59 -13.21 -13.79
C LYS A 201 -7.04 -12.90 -12.36
N LYS A 202 -6.68 -11.72 -11.80
CA LYS A 202 -7.13 -11.25 -10.49
C LYS A 202 -8.47 -10.51 -10.54
N ASN A 203 -8.90 -10.05 -11.72
CA ASN A 203 -10.10 -9.21 -11.84
C ASN A 203 -11.37 -10.04 -11.67
N TYR A 204 -12.25 -9.55 -10.81
CA TYR A 204 -13.65 -10.00 -10.78
C TYR A 204 -14.38 -9.46 -12.02
N TRP A 205 -15.54 -10.03 -12.35
CA TRP A 205 -16.30 -9.63 -13.54
C TRP A 205 -16.84 -8.21 -13.44
N LEU A 206 -16.71 -7.43 -14.51
CA LEU A 206 -17.30 -6.09 -14.61
C LEU A 206 -18.83 -6.14 -14.47
N ALA A 207 -19.49 -7.14 -15.03
CA ALA A 207 -20.92 -7.36 -14.86
C ALA A 207 -21.32 -7.56 -13.39
N GLY A 208 -20.46 -8.23 -12.59
CA GLY A 208 -20.69 -8.40 -11.16
C GLY A 208 -20.50 -7.09 -10.39
N PHE A 209 -19.50 -6.29 -10.74
CA PHE A 209 -19.34 -4.94 -10.19
C PHE A 209 -20.50 -4.02 -10.57
N ARG A 210 -20.98 -4.09 -11.81
CA ARG A 210 -22.17 -3.33 -12.24
C ARG A 210 -23.42 -3.74 -11.43
N TRP A 211 -23.63 -5.04 -11.22
CA TRP A 211 -24.74 -5.53 -10.37
C TRP A 211 -24.61 -4.98 -8.95
N LEU A 212 -23.41 -5.02 -8.38
CA LEU A 212 -23.10 -4.49 -7.05
C LEU A 212 -23.39 -2.99 -6.97
N ALA A 213 -22.93 -2.22 -7.94
CA ALA A 213 -23.17 -0.78 -8.04
C ALA A 213 -24.67 -0.43 -8.10
N ASN A 214 -25.42 -1.12 -8.98
CA ASN A 214 -26.88 -0.97 -9.05
C ASN A 214 -27.58 -1.28 -7.72
N SER A 215 -27.10 -2.31 -7.02
CA SER A 215 -27.68 -2.72 -5.74
C SER A 215 -27.40 -1.69 -4.64
N LEU A 216 -26.24 -1.05 -4.66
CA LEU A 216 -25.88 0.01 -3.72
C LEU A 216 -26.62 1.32 -4.03
N GLN A 217 -26.78 1.68 -5.33
CA GLN A 217 -27.62 2.82 -5.71
C GLN A 217 -29.08 2.69 -5.25
N LYS A 218 -29.65 1.49 -5.35
CA LYS A 218 -31.02 1.23 -4.84
C LYS A 218 -31.14 1.42 -3.33
N LYS A 219 -30.00 1.37 -2.61
CA LYS A 219 -29.93 1.65 -1.16
C LYS A 219 -29.60 3.11 -0.82
N GLY A 220 -29.48 3.99 -1.83
CA GLY A 220 -29.20 5.40 -1.66
C GLY A 220 -27.73 5.80 -1.74
N TRP A 221 -26.81 4.88 -2.05
CA TRP A 221 -25.41 5.19 -2.23
C TRP A 221 -25.13 5.82 -3.59
N ARG A 222 -24.33 6.87 -3.62
CA ARG A 222 -23.66 7.33 -4.85
C ARG A 222 -22.51 6.37 -5.15
N VAL A 223 -22.42 5.90 -6.38
CA VAL A 223 -21.38 4.93 -6.77
C VAL A 223 -20.64 5.45 -7.98
N GLU A 224 -19.32 5.48 -7.90
CA GLU A 224 -18.42 5.83 -8.99
C GLU A 224 -17.37 4.73 -9.22
N PHE A 225 -16.97 4.54 -10.47
CA PHE A 225 -15.88 3.63 -10.84
C PHE A 225 -14.60 4.43 -11.00
N VAL A 226 -13.48 3.86 -10.55
CA VAL A 226 -12.15 4.46 -10.66
C VAL A 226 -11.24 3.47 -11.39
N CYS A 227 -10.54 3.94 -12.41
CA CYS A 227 -9.63 3.12 -13.22
C CYS A 227 -8.43 3.94 -13.72
N MET A 228 -7.47 3.27 -14.31
CA MET A 228 -6.36 3.92 -14.99
C MET A 228 -6.86 4.68 -16.24
N PRO A 229 -6.21 5.79 -16.64
CA PRO A 229 -6.63 6.56 -17.81
C PRO A 229 -6.83 5.72 -19.07
N GLY A 230 -5.91 4.78 -19.35
CA GLY A 230 -6.00 3.90 -20.52
C GLY A 230 -7.14 2.86 -20.50
N GLU A 231 -7.78 2.64 -19.34
CA GLU A 231 -8.89 1.68 -19.19
C GLU A 231 -10.27 2.36 -19.23
N ARG A 232 -10.30 3.69 -19.13
CA ARG A 232 -11.51 4.48 -18.90
C ARG A 232 -12.61 4.20 -19.94
N GLU A 233 -12.27 4.17 -21.21
CA GLU A 233 -13.25 3.95 -22.28
C GLU A 233 -13.87 2.54 -22.22
N GLN A 234 -13.06 1.52 -21.95
CA GLN A 234 -13.52 0.15 -21.79
C GLN A 234 -14.49 0.03 -20.59
N ILE A 235 -14.15 0.66 -19.47
CA ILE A 235 -14.99 0.62 -18.28
C ILE A 235 -16.30 1.36 -18.51
N LEU A 236 -16.28 2.56 -19.13
CA LEU A 236 -17.50 3.31 -19.47
C LEU A 236 -18.48 2.46 -20.29
N LYS A 237 -17.99 1.72 -21.29
CA LYS A 237 -18.84 0.83 -22.09
C LYS A 237 -19.43 -0.33 -21.26
N ALA A 238 -18.69 -0.83 -20.26
CA ALA A 238 -19.12 -1.96 -19.46
C ALA A 238 -20.10 -1.61 -18.34
N VAL A 239 -20.05 -0.36 -17.84
CA VAL A 239 -20.88 0.11 -16.72
C VAL A 239 -21.70 1.37 -17.11
N PRO A 240 -22.58 1.28 -18.13
CA PRO A 240 -23.37 2.42 -18.56
C PRO A 240 -24.25 2.94 -17.42
N GLY A 241 -24.38 4.27 -17.33
CA GLY A 241 -25.13 4.94 -16.27
C GLY A 241 -24.36 5.25 -15.01
N PHE A 242 -23.09 4.85 -14.90
CA PHE A 242 -22.21 5.20 -13.79
C PHE A 242 -21.13 6.19 -14.22
N GLN A 243 -20.71 7.03 -13.27
CA GLN A 243 -19.53 7.86 -13.48
C GLN A 243 -18.27 6.99 -13.42
N VAL A 244 -17.35 7.25 -14.36
CA VAL A 244 -16.03 6.59 -14.41
C VAL A 244 -14.97 7.68 -14.34
N ARG A 245 -14.17 7.63 -13.29
CA ARG A 245 -13.08 8.58 -13.03
C ARG A 245 -11.74 7.95 -13.32
N SER A 246 -10.83 8.77 -13.80
CA SER A 246 -9.41 8.46 -13.94
C SER A 246 -8.61 9.72 -13.64
N PHE A 247 -7.42 9.54 -13.09
CA PHE A 247 -6.59 10.65 -12.63
C PHE A 247 -5.22 10.57 -13.30
N PRO A 248 -4.62 11.70 -13.69
CA PRO A 248 -3.30 11.73 -14.31
C PRO A 248 -2.18 11.41 -13.32
N ASP A 249 -2.42 11.64 -12.03
CA ASP A 249 -1.45 11.45 -10.96
C ASP A 249 -2.09 10.91 -9.67
N ILE A 250 -1.25 10.56 -8.72
CA ILE A 250 -1.69 9.97 -7.44
C ILE A 250 -2.34 11.01 -6.53
N LYS A 251 -1.96 12.31 -6.64
CA LYS A 251 -2.56 13.37 -5.83
C LYS A 251 -4.05 13.49 -6.12
N GLY A 252 -4.43 13.64 -7.38
CA GLY A 252 -5.84 13.69 -7.78
C GLY A 252 -6.62 12.43 -7.38
N LEU A 253 -5.98 11.26 -7.43
CA LEU A 253 -6.59 10.03 -6.94
C LEU A 253 -6.81 10.06 -5.42
N ILE A 254 -5.85 10.51 -4.63
CA ILE A 254 -5.94 10.64 -3.17
C ILE A 254 -7.06 11.61 -2.80
N ASP A 255 -7.11 12.81 -3.43
CA ASP A 255 -8.14 13.81 -3.19
C ASP A 255 -9.54 13.24 -3.45
N HIS A 256 -9.69 12.47 -4.53
CA HIS A 256 -10.97 11.84 -4.84
C HIS A 256 -11.33 10.72 -3.87
N VAL A 257 -10.36 9.88 -3.47
CA VAL A 257 -10.59 8.82 -2.48
C VAL A 257 -10.96 9.42 -1.12
N ALA A 258 -10.45 10.60 -0.77
CA ALA A 258 -10.79 11.29 0.48
C ALA A 258 -12.28 11.67 0.57
N SER A 259 -12.93 11.90 -0.57
CA SER A 259 -14.37 12.19 -0.64
C SER A 259 -15.27 10.96 -0.53
N ALA A 260 -14.71 9.77 -0.34
CA ALA A 260 -15.46 8.52 -0.28
C ALA A 260 -15.67 8.04 1.16
N SER A 261 -16.76 7.33 1.37
CA SER A 261 -17.02 6.61 2.62
C SER A 261 -16.48 5.18 2.58
N ILE A 262 -16.49 4.57 1.39
CA ILE A 262 -16.19 3.14 1.20
C ILE A 262 -15.43 2.94 -0.11
N VAL A 263 -14.45 2.04 -0.07
CA VAL A 263 -13.74 1.56 -1.26
C VAL A 263 -14.01 0.08 -1.47
N ILE A 264 -14.42 -0.28 -2.68
CA ILE A 264 -14.57 -1.67 -3.14
C ILE A 264 -13.55 -1.91 -4.24
N SER A 265 -12.75 -2.95 -4.14
CA SER A 265 -11.70 -3.22 -5.13
C SER A 265 -11.49 -4.71 -5.39
N ASN A 266 -10.80 -5.03 -6.46
CA ASN A 266 -10.06 -6.28 -6.54
C ASN A 266 -8.85 -6.25 -5.57
N ASP A 267 -8.07 -7.31 -5.52
CA ASP A 267 -6.73 -7.34 -4.89
C ASP A 267 -5.80 -6.37 -5.66
N SER A 268 -5.90 -5.07 -5.36
CA SER A 268 -5.30 -3.96 -6.12
C SER A 268 -4.87 -2.79 -5.22
N GLY A 269 -4.07 -1.90 -5.80
CA GLY A 269 -3.58 -0.70 -5.12
C GLY A 269 -4.67 0.22 -4.58
N GLY A 270 -5.84 0.30 -5.23
CA GLY A 270 -6.96 1.13 -4.75
C GLY A 270 -7.49 0.71 -3.38
N GLY A 271 -7.57 -0.61 -3.12
CA GLY A 271 -7.92 -1.12 -1.80
C GLY A 271 -6.89 -0.78 -0.73
N HIS A 272 -5.60 -0.90 -1.07
CA HIS A 272 -4.51 -0.51 -0.16
C HIS A 272 -4.53 0.98 0.15
N LEU A 273 -4.75 1.83 -0.87
CA LEU A 273 -4.87 3.28 -0.68
C LEU A 273 -6.05 3.64 0.23
N GLY A 274 -7.24 3.09 -0.02
CA GLY A 274 -8.41 3.32 0.83
C GLY A 274 -8.17 2.88 2.28
N SER A 275 -7.49 1.75 2.47
CA SER A 275 -7.10 1.26 3.80
C SER A 275 -6.08 2.17 4.49
N LEU A 276 -5.06 2.63 3.77
CA LEU A 276 -4.06 3.60 4.26
C LEU A 276 -4.72 4.89 4.73
N MET A 277 -5.74 5.35 4.00
CA MET A 277 -6.54 6.54 4.35
C MET A 277 -7.58 6.30 5.45
N GLY A 278 -7.66 5.09 6.04
CA GLY A 278 -8.60 4.79 7.13
C GLY A 278 -10.03 4.49 6.70
N LEU A 279 -10.31 4.39 5.40
CA LEU A 279 -11.64 4.09 4.88
C LEU A 279 -12.03 2.61 5.09
N ALA A 280 -13.33 2.33 5.14
CA ALA A 280 -13.82 0.98 5.04
C ALA A 280 -13.54 0.41 3.65
N THR A 281 -12.94 -0.78 3.57
CA THR A 281 -12.60 -1.40 2.30
C THR A 281 -13.20 -2.79 2.17
N PHE A 282 -13.61 -3.13 0.93
CA PHE A 282 -14.05 -4.47 0.55
C PHE A 282 -13.19 -4.96 -0.60
N THR A 283 -12.42 -6.01 -0.35
CA THR A 283 -11.49 -6.56 -1.35
C THR A 283 -12.03 -7.87 -1.90
N ILE A 284 -12.39 -7.89 -3.19
CA ILE A 284 -12.78 -9.11 -3.90
C ILE A 284 -11.53 -9.81 -4.41
N THR A 285 -11.34 -11.06 -4.01
CA THR A 285 -10.15 -11.83 -4.39
C THR A 285 -10.46 -13.31 -4.56
N ARG A 286 -9.65 -14.00 -5.37
CA ARG A 286 -9.67 -15.47 -5.45
C ARG A 286 -8.94 -16.19 -4.31
N ARG A 287 -8.26 -15.42 -3.45
CA ARG A 287 -7.46 -15.94 -2.34
C ARG A 287 -8.34 -16.17 -1.10
N HIS A 288 -7.80 -16.77 -0.06
CA HIS A 288 -8.47 -16.93 1.24
C HIS A 288 -8.54 -15.59 1.99
N GLN A 289 -9.36 -15.52 3.04
CA GLN A 289 -9.62 -14.28 3.78
C GLN A 289 -8.36 -13.67 4.42
N CYS A 290 -7.45 -14.51 4.86
CA CYS A 290 -6.23 -14.09 5.58
C CYS A 290 -5.01 -14.00 4.66
N PHE A 291 -5.17 -13.78 3.35
CA PHE A 291 -4.02 -13.66 2.46
C PHE A 291 -3.17 -12.43 2.79
N ALA A 292 -1.86 -12.55 2.65
CA ALA A 292 -0.90 -11.52 3.08
C ALA A 292 -1.11 -10.15 2.42
N TRP A 293 -1.45 -10.12 1.12
CA TRP A 293 -1.68 -8.89 0.37
C TRP A 293 -3.09 -8.29 0.53
N ARG A 294 -3.80 -8.58 1.61
CA ARG A 294 -5.03 -7.86 1.92
C ARG A 294 -4.70 -6.44 2.42
N PRO A 295 -5.58 -5.46 2.19
CA PRO A 295 -5.49 -4.16 2.85
C PRO A 295 -5.42 -4.36 4.38
N GLY A 296 -4.47 -3.73 5.07
CA GLY A 296 -4.17 -4.03 6.47
C GLY A 296 -3.81 -2.82 7.33
N PHE A 297 -4.01 -1.60 6.84
CA PHE A 297 -3.68 -0.38 7.60
C PHE A 297 -4.69 -0.04 8.70
N ASN A 298 -5.91 -0.54 8.57
CA ASN A 298 -6.95 -0.39 9.59
C ASN A 298 -7.80 -1.66 9.68
N GLN A 299 -8.64 -1.75 10.72
CA GLN A 299 -9.49 -2.92 10.96
C GLN A 299 -10.81 -2.90 10.18
N ARG A 300 -11.10 -1.85 9.39
CA ARG A 300 -12.34 -1.70 8.63
C ARG A 300 -12.26 -2.40 7.25
N ASN A 301 -11.42 -3.42 7.13
CA ASN A 301 -11.21 -4.15 5.89
C ASN A 301 -12.00 -5.46 5.88
N THR A 302 -12.71 -5.73 4.80
CA THR A 302 -13.42 -6.98 4.57
C THR A 302 -12.91 -7.64 3.29
N VAL A 303 -12.36 -8.84 3.43
CA VAL A 303 -12.00 -9.66 2.27
C VAL A 303 -13.20 -10.51 1.88
N VAL A 304 -13.55 -10.49 0.59
CA VAL A 304 -14.64 -11.28 0.00
C VAL A 304 -14.02 -12.27 -0.98
N CYS A 305 -13.96 -13.52 -0.53
CA CYS A 305 -13.43 -14.64 -1.32
C CYS A 305 -14.56 -15.55 -1.80
N PRO A 306 -14.32 -16.33 -2.87
CA PRO A 306 -15.32 -17.28 -3.38
C PRO A 306 -15.53 -18.42 -2.38
N TRP A 307 -16.77 -18.91 -2.31
CA TRP A 307 -17.06 -20.11 -1.54
C TRP A 307 -16.35 -21.34 -2.09
N PHE A 308 -16.21 -21.41 -3.44
CA PHE A 308 -15.51 -22.46 -4.15
C PHE A 308 -14.55 -21.88 -5.18
N ARG A 309 -13.45 -22.57 -5.39
CA ARG A 309 -12.51 -22.33 -6.49
C ARG A 309 -11.93 -23.67 -6.92
N PHE A 310 -11.86 -23.89 -8.20
CA PHE A 310 -11.20 -25.06 -8.77
C PHE A 310 -10.42 -24.69 -10.01
N LYS A 311 -9.46 -25.53 -10.35
CA LYS A 311 -8.62 -25.33 -11.54
C LYS A 311 -9.26 -26.09 -12.71
N TRP A 312 -9.50 -25.38 -13.82
CA TRP A 312 -10.00 -25.94 -15.05
C TRP A 312 -9.19 -25.43 -16.23
N SER A 313 -8.66 -26.33 -17.06
CA SER A 313 -7.87 -25.99 -18.26
C SER A 313 -6.75 -24.96 -17.99
N GLY A 314 -6.05 -25.09 -16.85
CA GLY A 314 -4.95 -24.18 -16.47
C GLY A 314 -5.35 -22.92 -15.71
N ASP A 315 -6.61 -22.51 -15.76
CA ASP A 315 -7.13 -21.32 -15.08
C ASP A 315 -7.99 -21.66 -13.85
N TYR A 316 -8.05 -20.72 -12.90
CA TYR A 316 -8.95 -20.85 -11.74
C TYR A 316 -10.33 -20.31 -12.06
N ILE A 317 -11.36 -21.18 -11.91
CA ILE A 317 -12.77 -20.80 -11.92
C ILE A 317 -13.16 -20.42 -10.49
N TRP A 318 -13.46 -19.16 -10.25
CA TRP A 318 -13.76 -18.63 -8.93
C TRP A 318 -14.82 -17.52 -8.94
N ARG A 319 -14.89 -16.75 -10.02
CA ARG A 319 -15.73 -15.55 -10.13
C ARG A 319 -17.21 -15.79 -9.88
N PRO A 320 -17.83 -16.87 -10.40
CA PRO A 320 -19.26 -17.17 -10.16
C PRO A 320 -19.59 -17.39 -8.69
N PHE A 321 -18.60 -17.80 -7.88
CA PHE A 321 -18.80 -18.22 -6.50
C PHE A 321 -18.51 -17.11 -5.48
N VAL A 322 -18.23 -15.87 -5.95
CA VAL A 322 -18.01 -14.72 -5.07
C VAL A 322 -19.36 -14.24 -4.51
N PRO A 323 -19.53 -14.22 -3.19
CA PRO A 323 -20.79 -13.82 -2.57
C PRO A 323 -20.94 -12.29 -2.48
N VAL A 324 -21.00 -11.60 -3.61
CA VAL A 324 -21.07 -10.12 -3.66
C VAL A 324 -22.30 -9.54 -2.95
N ARG A 325 -23.37 -10.35 -2.77
CA ARG A 325 -24.54 -9.96 -1.98
C ARG A 325 -24.18 -9.67 -0.51
N LEU A 326 -23.14 -10.32 0.03
CA LEU A 326 -22.67 -10.05 1.39
C LEU A 326 -22.08 -8.65 1.52
N ILE A 327 -21.45 -8.10 0.45
CA ILE A 327 -20.95 -6.72 0.42
C ILE A 327 -22.13 -5.76 0.59
N VAL A 328 -23.19 -5.91 -0.22
CA VAL A 328 -24.42 -5.09 -0.15
C VAL A 328 -25.10 -5.16 1.22
N LYS A 329 -25.10 -6.36 1.83
CA LYS A 329 -25.67 -6.56 3.17
C LYS A 329 -24.85 -5.86 4.25
N LYS A 330 -23.51 -5.97 4.18
CA LYS A 330 -22.60 -5.37 5.17
C LYS A 330 -22.56 -3.84 5.09
N ILE A 331 -22.60 -3.31 3.87
CA ILE A 331 -22.59 -1.85 3.65
C ILE A 331 -23.90 -1.22 4.16
N GLY A 332 -25.04 -1.90 3.98
CA GLY A 332 -26.33 -1.34 4.38
C GLY A 332 -26.76 -0.14 3.53
N SER A 333 -27.55 0.73 4.11
CA SER A 333 -27.88 2.06 3.58
C SER A 333 -26.93 3.09 4.14
N PRO A 334 -26.65 4.20 3.45
CA PRO A 334 -25.89 5.31 4.03
C PRO A 334 -26.62 5.77 5.31
N SER A 335 -25.83 6.05 6.34
CA SER A 335 -26.37 6.68 7.55
C SER A 335 -26.95 8.01 7.13
N GLY A 336 -28.29 8.13 7.16
CA GLY A 336 -28.97 9.33 6.72
C GLY A 336 -28.50 10.51 7.56
N GLY A 337 -27.87 11.49 6.92
CA GLY A 337 -27.93 12.84 7.44
C GLY A 337 -29.40 13.28 7.41
N VAL A 338 -30.01 13.37 8.56
CA VAL A 338 -31.24 14.11 8.79
C VAL A 338 -30.85 15.53 9.07
#